data_207e1c557b719f87037d3470fb946982
#
_entry.id   207e1c557b719f87037d3470fb946982
#
_cell.length_a   1.000
_cell.length_b   1.000
_cell.length_c   1.000
_cell.angle_alpha   90.00
_cell.angle_beta   90.00
_cell.angle_gamma   90.00
#
_symmetry.space_group_name_H-M   'P 1'
#
loop_
_entity.id
_entity.type
_entity.pdbx_description
1 polymer ?
#
loop_
_entity_poly.entity_id
_entity_poly.type
_entity_poly.pdbx_seq_one_letter_code
_entity_poly.pdbx_strand_id
1 'polypeptide(L)'
;MSGPVRFAVVGSGWRSQFHIRMAKALPERLQVVAVVTLNAAEAERITSTWGVPAVTSIDEALAARPEFVVAAVSWPAMPGVVRQLVAAGVPVYAETPPAPELEGLRALWDEVGASGLVQVGEQYTLMPGHASRLELVRQGVVGRPNSVEIASTHLYHAVSLVRSFLDVDMDEVTVNARAFRAPLADPLTFDGWVPDPQPQPRTTTIATLDFGDGRLGLYDFVENQWWNPLLARRIVVRGSLGEIVDDTVTRLTDGAVVTSPIVYRRTGVDMNLEGNEVVHTSFDGRVVYRNPWTGTRLSEDDIAVASLLTAVGAWVRDEGPEPYPLAQGCQDHAIGLAIEESVRTGSDVRVAKEVWA
;
A
#
# COMPACT_ATOMS: atom_id res chain seq x y z
N MET A 1 21.42 -18.71 -6.54
CA MET A 1 20.31 -17.75 -6.53
C MET A 1 19.30 -18.22 -7.55
N SER A 2 18.05 -18.38 -7.18
CA SER A 2 16.94 -18.60 -8.12
C SER A 2 16.91 -17.44 -9.13
N GLY A 3 16.52 -17.71 -10.38
CA GLY A 3 16.37 -16.66 -11.42
C GLY A 3 15.35 -15.58 -11.02
N PRO A 4 15.14 -14.55 -11.85
CA PRO A 4 14.16 -13.51 -11.57
C PRO A 4 12.77 -14.09 -11.35
N VAL A 5 12.00 -13.46 -10.47
CA VAL A 5 10.60 -13.79 -10.23
C VAL A 5 9.79 -13.47 -11.50
N ARG A 6 9.12 -14.47 -12.06
CA ARG A 6 8.39 -14.38 -13.33
C ARG A 6 6.91 -14.19 -13.08
N PHE A 7 6.33 -13.10 -13.52
CA PHE A 7 4.90 -12.84 -13.35
C PHE A 7 4.25 -12.30 -14.62
N ALA A 8 2.95 -12.53 -14.74
CA ALA A 8 2.12 -11.88 -15.74
C ALA A 8 1.31 -10.74 -15.10
N VAL A 9 0.81 -9.82 -15.92
CA VAL A 9 -0.03 -8.71 -15.47
C VAL A 9 -1.34 -8.75 -16.24
N VAL A 10 -2.47 -8.73 -15.55
CA VAL A 10 -3.81 -8.57 -16.17
C VAL A 10 -4.23 -7.11 -16.00
N GLY A 11 -4.39 -6.43 -17.14
CA GLY A 11 -4.67 -5.00 -17.23
C GLY A 11 -3.57 -4.23 -17.95
N SER A 12 -3.90 -3.05 -18.47
CA SER A 12 -2.98 -2.18 -19.22
C SER A 12 -3.02 -0.71 -18.77
N GLY A 13 -3.74 -0.43 -17.68
CA GLY A 13 -3.88 0.90 -17.10
C GLY A 13 -2.59 1.39 -16.41
N TRP A 14 -2.69 2.56 -15.79
CA TRP A 14 -1.56 3.19 -15.09
C TRP A 14 -0.88 2.25 -14.08
N ARG A 15 -1.67 1.55 -13.25
CA ARG A 15 -1.11 0.66 -12.22
C ARG A 15 -0.42 -0.57 -12.81
N SER A 16 -0.95 -1.14 -13.89
CA SER A 16 -0.28 -2.22 -14.63
C SER A 16 1.08 -1.80 -15.15
N GLN A 17 1.16 -0.60 -15.75
CA GLN A 17 2.42 -0.04 -16.27
C GLN A 17 3.43 0.23 -15.15
N PHE A 18 2.97 0.53 -13.93
CA PHE A 18 3.82 0.66 -12.76
C PHE A 18 4.59 -0.65 -12.47
N HIS A 19 3.90 -1.80 -12.48
CA HIS A 19 4.52 -3.12 -12.29
C HIS A 19 5.52 -3.47 -13.41
N ILE A 20 5.19 -3.13 -14.66
CA ILE A 20 6.11 -3.31 -15.80
C ILE A 20 7.38 -2.46 -15.60
N ARG A 21 7.23 -1.22 -15.13
CA ARG A 21 8.36 -0.32 -14.84
C ARG A 21 9.25 -0.89 -13.75
N MET A 22 8.68 -1.51 -12.70
CA MET A 22 9.47 -2.16 -11.64
C MET A 22 10.30 -3.32 -12.18
N ALA A 23 9.73 -4.18 -13.01
CA ALA A 23 10.47 -5.27 -13.63
C ALA A 23 11.60 -4.77 -14.55
N LYS A 24 11.38 -3.66 -15.23
CA LYS A 24 12.42 -3.02 -16.06
C LYS A 24 13.54 -2.38 -15.25
N ALA A 25 13.23 -1.82 -14.10
CA ALA A 25 14.22 -1.25 -13.18
C ALA A 25 15.04 -2.33 -12.46
N LEU A 26 14.50 -3.53 -12.32
CA LEU A 26 15.07 -4.64 -11.55
C LEU A 26 15.11 -5.96 -12.37
N PRO A 27 15.71 -5.98 -13.59
CA PRO A 27 15.62 -7.13 -14.49
C PRO A 27 16.24 -8.42 -13.94
N GLU A 28 17.22 -8.31 -13.03
CA GLU A 28 17.85 -9.45 -12.37
C GLU A 28 16.96 -10.08 -11.27
N ARG A 29 15.86 -9.39 -10.90
CA ARG A 29 14.97 -9.79 -9.81
C ARG A 29 13.56 -10.06 -10.24
N LEU A 30 13.05 -9.31 -11.24
CA LEU A 30 11.66 -9.30 -11.66
C LEU A 30 11.57 -9.39 -13.19
N GLN A 31 10.68 -10.24 -13.68
CA GLN A 31 10.43 -10.42 -15.12
C GLN A 31 8.93 -10.48 -15.41
N VAL A 32 8.42 -9.50 -16.19
CA VAL A 32 7.07 -9.61 -16.76
C VAL A 32 7.15 -10.54 -17.99
N VAL A 33 6.40 -11.64 -17.94
CA VAL A 33 6.39 -12.65 -19.02
C VAL A 33 5.23 -12.46 -19.99
N ALA A 34 4.14 -11.83 -19.55
CA ALA A 34 3.01 -11.46 -20.41
C ALA A 34 2.20 -10.32 -19.78
N VAL A 35 1.52 -9.54 -20.60
CA VAL A 35 0.53 -8.54 -20.18
C VAL A 35 -0.78 -8.82 -20.90
N VAL A 36 -1.87 -9.01 -20.16
CA VAL A 36 -3.21 -9.20 -20.73
C VAL A 36 -3.88 -7.84 -20.91
N THR A 37 -4.33 -7.57 -22.12
CA THR A 37 -5.00 -6.33 -22.51
C THR A 37 -6.40 -6.60 -23.05
N LEU A 38 -7.22 -5.55 -23.14
CA LEU A 38 -8.60 -5.68 -23.62
C LEU A 38 -8.74 -6.01 -25.11
N ASN A 39 -7.72 -5.66 -25.92
CA ASN A 39 -7.77 -5.84 -27.36
C ASN A 39 -6.36 -5.82 -27.99
N ALA A 40 -6.27 -6.23 -29.25
CA ALA A 40 -5.01 -6.33 -29.99
C ALA A 40 -4.28 -4.98 -30.17
N ALA A 41 -5.01 -3.88 -30.35
CA ALA A 41 -4.40 -2.55 -30.50
C ALA A 41 -3.69 -2.12 -29.23
N GLU A 42 -4.29 -2.39 -28.07
CA GLU A 42 -3.68 -2.11 -26.77
C GLU A 42 -2.49 -3.05 -26.51
N ALA A 43 -2.57 -4.31 -26.93
CA ALA A 43 -1.45 -5.26 -26.85
C ALA A 43 -0.24 -4.78 -27.68
N GLU A 44 -0.48 -4.29 -28.89
CA GLU A 44 0.56 -3.70 -29.73
C GLU A 44 1.18 -2.46 -29.09
N ARG A 45 0.36 -1.58 -28.50
CA ARG A 45 0.82 -0.39 -27.76
C ARG A 45 1.70 -0.77 -26.57
N ILE A 46 1.30 -1.73 -25.76
CA ILE A 46 2.10 -2.19 -24.61
C ILE A 46 3.42 -2.81 -25.08
N THR A 47 3.36 -3.67 -26.10
CA THR A 47 4.56 -4.32 -26.63
C THR A 47 5.53 -3.31 -27.21
N SER A 48 5.06 -2.34 -28.01
CA SER A 48 5.92 -1.31 -28.60
C SER A 48 6.52 -0.36 -27.55
N THR A 49 5.73 0.01 -26.55
CA THR A 49 6.17 0.96 -25.50
C THR A 49 7.15 0.31 -24.52
N TRP A 50 6.84 -0.90 -24.10
CA TRP A 50 7.54 -1.55 -22.99
C TRP A 50 8.46 -2.69 -23.42
N GLY A 51 8.34 -3.21 -24.65
CA GLY A 51 9.10 -4.36 -25.12
C GLY A 51 8.81 -5.64 -24.33
N VAL A 52 7.59 -5.78 -23.79
CA VAL A 52 7.10 -6.98 -23.12
C VAL A 52 6.01 -7.65 -23.96
N PRO A 53 5.91 -8.99 -23.95
CA PRO A 53 4.83 -9.67 -24.66
C PRO A 53 3.46 -9.23 -24.11
N ALA A 54 2.53 -8.87 -25.00
CA ALA A 54 1.16 -8.56 -24.62
C ALA A 54 0.20 -9.44 -25.43
N VAL A 55 -0.85 -9.90 -24.75
CA VAL A 55 -1.85 -10.87 -25.26
C VAL A 55 -3.26 -10.37 -24.93
N THR A 56 -4.29 -11.06 -25.41
CA THR A 56 -5.68 -10.63 -25.24
C THR A 56 -6.50 -11.53 -24.33
N SER A 57 -5.91 -12.61 -23.82
CA SER A 57 -6.58 -13.53 -22.90
C SER A 57 -5.66 -13.95 -21.74
N ILE A 58 -6.28 -14.33 -20.63
CA ILE A 58 -5.57 -14.86 -19.46
C ILE A 58 -4.92 -16.21 -19.83
N ASP A 59 -5.58 -17.05 -20.60
CA ASP A 59 -5.06 -18.37 -21.01
C ASP A 59 -3.76 -18.24 -21.81
N GLU A 60 -3.68 -17.27 -22.72
CA GLU A 60 -2.44 -16.97 -23.46
C GLU A 60 -1.32 -16.52 -22.51
N ALA A 61 -1.65 -15.70 -21.51
CA ALA A 61 -0.66 -15.26 -20.51
C ALA A 61 -0.17 -16.41 -19.65
N LEU A 62 -1.06 -17.33 -19.25
CA LEU A 62 -0.71 -18.52 -18.46
C LEU A 62 0.16 -19.52 -19.26
N ALA A 63 0.05 -19.55 -20.60
CA ALA A 63 0.94 -20.34 -21.45
C ALA A 63 2.42 -19.93 -21.32
N ALA A 64 2.71 -18.68 -20.92
CA ALA A 64 4.07 -18.20 -20.60
C ALA A 64 4.58 -18.72 -19.23
N ARG A 65 3.78 -19.47 -18.50
CA ARG A 65 4.08 -20.06 -17.18
C ARG A 65 4.62 -19.03 -16.18
N PRO A 66 3.84 -17.99 -15.82
CA PRO A 66 4.17 -17.10 -14.73
C PRO A 66 4.15 -17.86 -13.39
N GLU A 67 4.93 -17.42 -12.40
CA GLU A 67 4.89 -17.96 -11.04
C GLU A 67 3.65 -17.44 -10.30
N PHE A 68 3.25 -16.19 -10.59
CA PHE A 68 1.99 -15.61 -10.14
C PHE A 68 1.49 -14.56 -11.16
N VAL A 69 0.28 -14.09 -10.96
CA VAL A 69 -0.32 -13.06 -11.81
C VAL A 69 -0.72 -11.84 -11.00
N VAL A 70 -0.30 -10.67 -11.44
CA VAL A 70 -0.76 -9.38 -10.93
C VAL A 70 -2.09 -9.04 -11.60
N ALA A 71 -3.16 -8.97 -10.82
CA ALA A 71 -4.45 -8.46 -11.27
C ALA A 71 -4.52 -6.95 -10.99
N ALA A 72 -4.38 -6.13 -12.04
CA ALA A 72 -4.38 -4.66 -11.97
C ALA A 72 -5.44 -4.10 -12.92
N VAL A 73 -6.69 -4.42 -12.63
CA VAL A 73 -7.89 -4.09 -13.40
C VAL A 73 -8.78 -3.11 -12.64
N SER A 74 -9.87 -2.66 -13.27
CA SER A 74 -10.84 -1.81 -12.57
C SER A 74 -11.51 -2.55 -11.40
N TRP A 75 -11.90 -1.84 -10.36
CA TRP A 75 -12.51 -2.42 -9.16
C TRP A 75 -13.67 -3.39 -9.44
N PRO A 76 -14.64 -3.06 -10.33
CA PRO A 76 -15.71 -4.01 -10.65
C PRO A 76 -15.24 -5.30 -11.33
N ALA A 77 -14.12 -5.25 -12.06
CA ALA A 77 -13.59 -6.43 -12.76
C ALA A 77 -12.69 -7.31 -11.86
N MET A 78 -12.16 -6.75 -10.77
CA MET A 78 -11.19 -7.42 -9.91
C MET A 78 -11.66 -8.79 -9.39
N PRO A 79 -12.85 -8.94 -8.78
CA PRO A 79 -13.30 -10.22 -8.27
C PRO A 79 -13.39 -11.31 -9.34
N GLY A 80 -13.83 -10.95 -10.56
CA GLY A 80 -13.94 -11.89 -11.68
C GLY A 80 -12.57 -12.41 -12.13
N VAL A 81 -11.57 -11.52 -12.23
CA VAL A 81 -10.20 -11.90 -12.61
C VAL A 81 -9.57 -12.79 -11.52
N VAL A 82 -9.73 -12.42 -10.25
CA VAL A 82 -9.20 -13.21 -9.13
C VAL A 82 -9.79 -14.63 -9.14
N ARG A 83 -11.14 -14.78 -9.29
CA ARG A 83 -11.80 -16.09 -9.40
C ARG A 83 -11.26 -16.94 -10.54
N GLN A 84 -11.10 -16.35 -11.72
CA GLN A 84 -10.59 -17.05 -12.89
C GLN A 84 -9.17 -17.57 -12.66
N LEU A 85 -8.29 -16.76 -12.08
CA LEU A 85 -6.91 -17.16 -11.81
C LEU A 85 -6.81 -18.24 -10.72
N VAL A 86 -7.58 -18.10 -9.63
CA VAL A 86 -7.64 -19.11 -8.56
C VAL A 86 -8.21 -20.43 -9.08
N ALA A 87 -9.24 -20.39 -9.93
CA ALA A 87 -9.80 -21.61 -10.57
C ALA A 87 -8.78 -22.30 -11.48
N ALA A 88 -7.83 -21.56 -12.05
CA ALA A 88 -6.70 -22.10 -12.81
C ALA A 88 -5.54 -22.58 -11.91
N GLY A 89 -5.66 -22.48 -10.59
CA GLY A 89 -4.62 -22.86 -9.62
C GLY A 89 -3.40 -21.93 -9.60
N VAL A 90 -3.55 -20.68 -10.02
CA VAL A 90 -2.44 -19.72 -10.15
C VAL A 90 -2.46 -18.75 -9.00
N PRO A 91 -1.32 -18.52 -8.29
CA PRO A 91 -1.19 -17.48 -7.28
C PRO A 91 -1.47 -16.09 -7.84
N VAL A 92 -2.18 -15.27 -7.07
CA VAL A 92 -2.66 -13.95 -7.47
C VAL A 92 -2.10 -12.87 -6.55
N TYR A 93 -1.54 -11.84 -7.15
CA TYR A 93 -1.34 -10.54 -6.51
C TYR A 93 -2.49 -9.63 -6.97
N ALA A 94 -3.50 -9.44 -6.14
CA ALA A 94 -4.63 -8.56 -6.43
C ALA A 94 -4.32 -7.12 -6.01
N GLU A 95 -4.39 -6.16 -6.94
CA GLU A 95 -4.32 -4.74 -6.58
C GLU A 95 -5.48 -4.34 -5.67
N THR A 96 -5.27 -3.30 -4.89
CA THR A 96 -6.25 -2.78 -3.93
C THR A 96 -7.37 -1.97 -4.61
N PRO A 97 -8.61 -2.12 -4.13
CA PRO A 97 -9.12 -3.11 -3.19
C PRO A 97 -9.49 -4.43 -3.91
N PRO A 98 -9.56 -5.57 -3.21
CA PRO A 98 -9.87 -6.86 -3.84
C PRO A 98 -11.30 -6.99 -4.36
N ALA A 99 -12.23 -6.20 -3.82
CA ALA A 99 -13.60 -6.03 -4.35
C ALA A 99 -14.12 -4.64 -3.98
N PRO A 100 -15.06 -4.05 -4.74
CA PRO A 100 -15.50 -2.66 -4.52
C PRO A 100 -16.38 -2.46 -3.29
N GLU A 101 -17.15 -3.46 -2.86
CA GLU A 101 -18.19 -3.36 -1.84
C GLU A 101 -18.09 -4.49 -0.83
N LEU A 102 -18.65 -4.32 0.39
CA LEU A 102 -18.57 -5.29 1.48
C LEU A 102 -19.14 -6.67 1.09
N GLU A 103 -20.29 -6.71 0.45
CA GLU A 103 -20.88 -7.98 -0.03
C GLU A 103 -20.00 -8.64 -1.09
N GLY A 104 -19.34 -7.84 -1.93
CA GLY A 104 -18.37 -8.33 -2.90
C GLY A 104 -17.12 -8.93 -2.25
N LEU A 105 -16.65 -8.34 -1.13
CA LEU A 105 -15.55 -8.91 -0.34
C LEU A 105 -15.94 -10.25 0.29
N ARG A 106 -17.13 -10.34 0.90
CA ARG A 106 -17.66 -11.57 1.48
C ARG A 106 -17.80 -12.67 0.45
N ALA A 107 -18.42 -12.37 -0.71
CA ALA A 107 -18.58 -13.31 -1.79
C ALA A 107 -17.24 -13.79 -2.36
N LEU A 108 -16.27 -12.86 -2.52
CA LEU A 108 -14.93 -13.24 -2.98
C LEU A 108 -14.22 -14.15 -1.96
N TRP A 109 -14.32 -13.83 -0.66
CA TRP A 109 -13.75 -14.66 0.40
C TRP A 109 -14.37 -16.06 0.44
N ASP A 110 -15.69 -16.17 0.39
CA ASP A 110 -16.41 -17.46 0.39
C ASP A 110 -15.98 -18.37 -0.78
N GLU A 111 -15.67 -17.76 -1.94
CA GLU A 111 -15.32 -18.52 -3.14
C GLU A 111 -13.82 -18.86 -3.23
N VAL A 112 -12.93 -17.97 -2.79
CA VAL A 112 -11.49 -18.13 -3.02
C VAL A 112 -10.64 -18.08 -1.74
N GLY A 113 -11.17 -17.65 -0.61
CA GLY A 113 -10.40 -17.46 0.63
C GLY A 113 -9.69 -18.71 1.12
N ALA A 114 -10.38 -19.86 1.04
CA ALA A 114 -9.81 -21.16 1.45
C ALA A 114 -8.69 -21.67 0.52
N SER A 115 -8.50 -21.06 -0.65
CA SER A 115 -7.44 -21.47 -1.58
C SER A 115 -6.04 -21.13 -1.08
N GLY A 116 -5.89 -20.09 -0.26
CA GLY A 116 -4.61 -19.52 0.14
C GLY A 116 -3.79 -18.93 -1.03
N LEU A 117 -4.38 -18.76 -2.22
CA LEU A 117 -3.66 -18.33 -3.43
C LEU A 117 -3.66 -16.83 -3.67
N VAL A 118 -4.31 -16.02 -2.82
CA VAL A 118 -4.49 -14.59 -3.10
C VAL A 118 -3.76 -13.73 -2.07
N GLN A 119 -2.84 -12.90 -2.55
CA GLN A 119 -2.20 -11.84 -1.80
C GLN A 119 -2.67 -10.48 -2.33
N VAL A 120 -2.82 -9.49 -1.45
CA VAL A 120 -3.29 -8.14 -1.81
C VAL A 120 -2.12 -7.17 -1.94
N GLY A 121 -2.21 -6.27 -2.91
CA GLY A 121 -1.17 -5.29 -3.26
C GLY A 121 -1.06 -4.11 -2.30
N GLU A 122 -1.12 -4.35 -0.99
CA GLU A 122 -0.96 -3.31 0.02
C GLU A 122 0.51 -3.12 0.38
N GLN A 123 1.15 -2.08 -0.17
CA GLN A 123 2.58 -1.86 -0.04
C GLN A 123 2.98 -0.82 1.03
N TYR A 124 2.05 -0.07 1.60
CA TYR A 124 2.37 1.11 2.42
C TYR A 124 3.28 0.81 3.62
N THR A 125 3.09 -0.32 4.29
CA THR A 125 3.93 -0.73 5.42
C THR A 125 5.39 -0.99 5.03
N LEU A 126 5.67 -1.22 3.75
CA LEU A 126 7.00 -1.48 3.18
C LEU A 126 7.70 -0.21 2.69
N MET A 127 7.03 0.93 2.65
CA MET A 127 7.68 2.21 2.33
C MET A 127 8.73 2.53 3.40
N PRO A 128 9.93 2.99 3.02
CA PRO A 128 11.05 3.24 3.94
C PRO A 128 10.68 3.97 5.23
N GLY A 129 9.92 5.06 5.10
CA GLY A 129 9.48 5.86 6.26
C GLY A 129 8.51 5.11 7.17
N HIS A 130 7.53 4.40 6.60
CA HIS A 130 6.57 3.61 7.40
C HIS A 130 7.25 2.40 8.04
N ALA A 131 8.08 1.66 7.29
CA ALA A 131 8.84 0.54 7.79
C ALA A 131 9.77 0.94 8.96
N SER A 132 10.38 2.12 8.87
CA SER A 132 11.24 2.66 9.94
C SER A 132 10.43 2.92 11.22
N ARG A 133 9.29 3.59 11.10
CA ARG A 133 8.43 3.88 12.25
C ARG A 133 7.84 2.61 12.86
N LEU A 134 7.40 1.67 12.03
CA LEU A 134 6.91 0.36 12.48
C LEU A 134 7.98 -0.41 13.23
N GLU A 135 9.23 -0.39 12.77
CA GLU A 135 10.33 -1.02 13.47
C GLU A 135 10.58 -0.40 14.84
N LEU A 136 10.54 0.94 14.96
CA LEU A 136 10.66 1.61 16.26
C LEU A 136 9.51 1.28 17.21
N VAL A 137 8.29 1.16 16.70
CA VAL A 137 7.12 0.73 17.49
C VAL A 137 7.31 -0.71 17.98
N ARG A 138 7.74 -1.64 17.10
CA ARG A 138 8.02 -3.04 17.48
C ARG A 138 9.14 -3.17 18.51
N GLN A 139 10.13 -2.29 18.45
CA GLN A 139 11.20 -2.20 19.46
C GLN A 139 10.72 -1.58 20.79
N GLY A 140 9.47 -1.15 20.88
CA GLY A 140 8.89 -0.55 22.09
C GLY A 140 9.41 0.86 22.41
N VAL A 141 9.97 1.57 21.41
CA VAL A 141 10.60 2.90 21.60
C VAL A 141 9.65 3.92 22.20
N VAL A 142 8.36 3.85 21.87
CA VAL A 142 7.30 4.71 22.42
C VAL A 142 6.39 3.98 23.44
N GLY A 143 6.77 2.78 23.85
CA GLY A 143 5.97 1.91 24.69
C GLY A 143 4.82 1.27 23.91
N ARG A 144 3.70 0.92 24.60
CA ARG A 144 2.51 0.36 23.97
C ARG A 144 1.77 1.44 23.16
N PRO A 145 1.59 1.25 21.84
CA PRO A 145 0.81 2.19 21.04
C PRO A 145 -0.65 2.28 21.53
N ASN A 146 -1.21 3.49 21.53
CA ASN A 146 -2.58 3.75 21.95
C ASN A 146 -3.36 4.61 20.95
N SER A 147 -2.70 5.50 20.19
CA SER A 147 -3.37 6.21 19.12
C SER A 147 -2.44 6.42 17.91
N VAL A 148 -3.05 6.40 16.72
CA VAL A 148 -2.35 6.60 15.44
C VAL A 148 -3.16 7.55 14.59
N GLU A 149 -2.54 8.65 14.13
CA GLU A 149 -3.11 9.55 13.13
C GLU A 149 -2.45 9.30 11.78
N ILE A 150 -3.27 9.06 10.76
CA ILE A 150 -2.84 8.93 9.36
C ILE A 150 -3.50 10.03 8.53
N ALA A 151 -2.68 10.98 8.09
CA ALA A 151 -3.05 12.07 7.19
C ALA A 151 -2.10 12.09 5.98
N SER A 152 -1.85 10.93 5.38
CA SER A 152 -0.86 10.75 4.31
C SER A 152 -1.38 9.95 3.12
N THR A 153 -2.42 9.15 3.30
CA THR A 153 -3.02 8.31 2.27
C THR A 153 -4.49 8.04 2.57
N HIS A 154 -5.21 7.44 1.61
CA HIS A 154 -6.66 7.31 1.68
C HIS A 154 -7.14 5.94 2.16
N LEU A 155 -8.33 5.94 2.79
CA LEU A 155 -9.17 4.78 3.11
C LEU A 155 -8.36 3.53 3.51
N TYR A 156 -8.50 2.42 2.77
CA TYR A 156 -7.88 1.12 3.09
C TYR A 156 -6.36 1.18 3.29
N HIS A 157 -5.64 2.04 2.59
CA HIS A 157 -4.20 2.24 2.83
C HIS A 157 -3.92 2.91 4.18
N ALA A 158 -4.74 3.88 4.58
CA ALA A 158 -4.64 4.49 5.90
C ALA A 158 -5.03 3.50 7.00
N VAL A 159 -6.05 2.68 6.76
CA VAL A 159 -6.50 1.62 7.67
C VAL A 159 -5.41 0.57 7.87
N SER A 160 -4.74 0.13 6.80
CA SER A 160 -3.63 -0.84 6.89
C SER A 160 -2.50 -0.33 7.80
N LEU A 161 -2.15 0.97 7.67
CA LEU A 161 -1.16 1.61 8.53
C LEU A 161 -1.64 1.73 9.99
N VAL A 162 -2.88 2.19 10.21
CA VAL A 162 -3.47 2.28 11.57
C VAL A 162 -3.42 0.93 12.26
N ARG A 163 -3.90 -0.13 11.59
CA ARG A 163 -3.89 -1.50 12.12
C ARG A 163 -2.48 -1.99 12.42
N SER A 164 -1.55 -1.75 11.52
CA SER A 164 -0.14 -2.15 11.67
C SER A 164 0.55 -1.44 12.84
N PHE A 165 0.31 -0.14 13.04
CA PHE A 165 0.91 0.62 14.14
C PHE A 165 0.28 0.32 15.49
N LEU A 166 -1.03 0.04 15.55
CA LEU A 166 -1.74 -0.30 16.79
C LEU A 166 -1.60 -1.78 17.16
N ASP A 167 -1.02 -2.60 16.29
CA ASP A 167 -0.93 -4.06 16.43
C ASP A 167 -2.33 -4.67 16.65
N VAL A 168 -3.26 -4.33 15.74
CA VAL A 168 -4.62 -4.88 15.69
C VAL A 168 -4.80 -5.71 14.43
N ASP A 169 -5.38 -6.89 14.57
CA ASP A 169 -5.57 -7.83 13.47
C ASP A 169 -7.03 -7.76 12.95
N MET A 170 -7.85 -8.73 13.25
CA MET A 170 -9.27 -8.80 12.85
C MET A 170 -10.18 -8.31 13.98
N ASP A 171 -9.71 -7.30 14.73
CA ASP A 171 -10.46 -6.73 15.83
C ASP A 171 -11.70 -5.97 15.31
N GLU A 172 -12.78 -6.03 16.11
CA GLU A 172 -13.95 -5.18 15.85
C GLU A 172 -13.57 -3.70 16.00
N VAL A 173 -14.20 -2.84 15.21
CA VAL A 173 -13.96 -1.40 15.26
C VAL A 173 -15.27 -0.62 15.16
N THR A 174 -15.39 0.47 15.94
CA THR A 174 -16.45 1.47 15.79
C THR A 174 -15.89 2.67 15.04
N VAL A 175 -16.49 3.01 13.93
CA VAL A 175 -16.08 4.11 13.04
C VAL A 175 -17.05 5.27 13.18
N ASN A 176 -16.52 6.48 13.48
CA ASN A 176 -17.27 7.73 13.39
C ASN A 176 -16.56 8.66 12.40
N ALA A 177 -17.26 9.13 11.38
CA ALA A 177 -16.67 9.96 10.34
C ALA A 177 -17.54 11.16 9.95
N ARG A 178 -16.86 12.21 9.48
CA ARG A 178 -17.46 13.42 8.92
C ARG A 178 -16.70 13.86 7.69
N ALA A 179 -17.40 14.42 6.73
CA ALA A 179 -16.78 15.06 5.58
C ALA A 179 -17.30 16.50 5.41
N PHE A 180 -16.42 17.35 4.91
CA PHE A 180 -16.77 18.71 4.52
C PHE A 180 -16.04 19.10 3.23
N ARG A 181 -16.53 20.14 2.56
CA ARG A 181 -15.90 20.66 1.35
C ARG A 181 -15.40 22.07 1.59
N ALA A 182 -14.16 22.34 1.19
CA ALA A 182 -13.53 23.65 1.28
C ALA A 182 -12.72 23.94 0.00
N PRO A 183 -12.55 25.22 -0.39
CA PRO A 183 -11.72 25.57 -1.52
C PRO A 183 -10.25 25.25 -1.24
N LEU A 184 -9.59 24.59 -2.17
CA LEU A 184 -8.17 24.28 -2.15
C LEU A 184 -7.62 24.38 -3.57
N ALA A 185 -6.48 25.04 -3.75
CA ALA A 185 -5.77 25.07 -5.01
C ALA A 185 -5.07 23.72 -5.28
N ASP A 186 -4.93 23.36 -6.53
CA ASP A 186 -4.25 22.15 -6.98
C ASP A 186 -3.13 22.50 -7.96
N PRO A 187 -1.94 22.86 -7.43
CA PRO A 187 -0.86 23.39 -8.26
C PRO A 187 -0.10 22.33 -9.07
N LEU A 188 -0.39 21.03 -8.84
CA LEU A 188 0.24 19.92 -9.55
C LEU A 188 -0.80 18.96 -10.06
N THR A 189 -0.71 18.59 -11.34
CA THR A 189 -1.55 17.60 -12.02
C THR A 189 -0.67 16.57 -12.73
N PHE A 190 -1.26 15.57 -13.36
CA PHE A 190 -0.52 14.62 -14.21
C PHE A 190 0.20 15.29 -15.39
N ASP A 191 -0.28 16.45 -15.85
CA ASP A 191 0.33 17.24 -16.93
C ASP A 191 1.43 18.18 -16.43
N GLY A 192 1.70 18.19 -15.13
CA GLY A 192 2.73 19.02 -14.49
C GLY A 192 2.18 20.19 -13.68
N TRP A 193 3.02 21.19 -13.44
CA TRP A 193 2.70 22.35 -12.64
C TRP A 193 1.73 23.31 -13.35
N VAL A 194 0.69 23.74 -12.62
CA VAL A 194 -0.30 24.72 -13.07
C VAL A 194 0.20 26.13 -12.66
N PRO A 195 0.39 27.07 -13.63
CA PRO A 195 0.96 28.39 -13.31
C PRO A 195 0.11 29.26 -12.40
N ASP A 196 -1.23 29.15 -12.50
CA ASP A 196 -2.18 29.93 -11.68
C ASP A 196 -3.35 29.01 -11.24
N PRO A 197 -3.11 28.13 -10.24
CA PRO A 197 -4.10 27.18 -9.81
C PRO A 197 -5.22 27.87 -9.02
N GLN A 198 -6.43 27.86 -9.54
CA GLN A 198 -7.59 28.42 -8.85
C GLN A 198 -8.13 27.43 -7.83
N PRO A 199 -8.46 27.88 -6.59
CA PRO A 199 -9.07 27.01 -5.58
C PRO A 199 -10.38 26.38 -6.06
N GLN A 200 -10.49 25.05 -5.93
CA GLN A 200 -11.66 24.27 -6.25
C GLN A 200 -12.18 23.56 -5.00
N PRO A 201 -13.49 23.32 -4.87
CA PRO A 201 -14.01 22.57 -3.74
C PRO A 201 -13.37 21.15 -3.68
N ARG A 202 -12.69 20.87 -2.58
CA ARG A 202 -12.09 19.56 -2.26
C ARG A 202 -12.75 18.98 -1.02
N THR A 203 -12.97 17.66 -1.02
CA THR A 203 -13.54 16.96 0.12
C THR A 203 -12.46 16.57 1.09
N THR A 204 -12.65 16.94 2.36
CA THR A 204 -11.86 16.44 3.49
C THR A 204 -12.72 15.48 4.29
N THR A 205 -12.18 14.30 4.58
CA THR A 205 -12.81 13.31 5.45
C THR A 205 -11.97 13.15 6.71
N ILE A 206 -12.64 13.23 7.87
CA ILE A 206 -12.05 13.00 9.19
C ILE A 206 -12.81 11.86 9.85
N ALA A 207 -12.09 10.88 10.39
CA ALA A 207 -12.70 9.75 11.09
C ALA A 207 -11.92 9.35 12.34
N THR A 208 -12.64 8.74 13.29
CA THR A 208 -12.09 7.97 14.40
C THR A 208 -12.41 6.50 14.21
N LEU A 209 -11.43 5.64 14.49
CA LEU A 209 -11.50 4.18 14.41
C LEU A 209 -11.21 3.64 15.83
N ASP A 210 -12.25 3.37 16.60
CA ASP A 210 -12.13 2.88 17.99
C ASP A 210 -12.11 1.34 18.01
N PHE A 211 -10.94 0.77 18.29
CA PHE A 211 -10.72 -0.68 18.39
C PHE A 211 -10.94 -1.21 19.82
N GLY A 212 -11.36 -0.35 20.75
CA GLY A 212 -11.44 -0.71 22.16
C GLY A 212 -10.08 -0.80 22.86
N ASP A 213 -10.11 -1.09 24.16
CA ASP A 213 -8.91 -1.24 25.01
C ASP A 213 -7.93 -0.04 24.94
N GLY A 214 -8.45 1.15 24.66
CA GLY A 214 -7.68 2.39 24.53
C GLY A 214 -6.82 2.45 23.28
N ARG A 215 -7.23 1.79 22.17
CA ARG A 215 -6.58 1.83 20.86
C ARG A 215 -7.45 2.60 19.87
N LEU A 216 -6.96 3.72 19.38
CA LEU A 216 -7.70 4.65 18.52
C LEU A 216 -6.92 5.00 17.24
N GLY A 217 -7.54 4.80 16.09
CA GLY A 217 -7.10 5.36 14.81
C GLY A 217 -7.74 6.73 14.56
N LEU A 218 -6.98 7.66 13.99
CA LEU A 218 -7.45 8.93 13.47
C LEU A 218 -7.12 8.99 11.98
N TYR A 219 -8.12 9.26 11.16
CA TYR A 219 -8.00 9.45 9.73
C TYR A 219 -8.35 10.89 9.38
N ASP A 220 -7.44 11.58 8.69
CA ASP A 220 -7.61 12.94 8.18
C ASP A 220 -7.08 12.98 6.76
N PHE A 221 -7.96 13.15 5.77
CA PHE A 221 -7.53 13.08 4.38
C PHE A 221 -8.35 13.99 3.47
N VAL A 222 -7.62 14.80 2.70
CA VAL A 222 -8.18 15.57 1.58
C VAL A 222 -8.05 14.76 0.30
N GLU A 223 -9.08 14.69 -0.52
CA GLU A 223 -9.19 13.79 -1.69
C GLU A 223 -8.01 13.81 -2.68
N ASN A 224 -7.18 14.87 -2.67
CA ASN A 224 -5.97 14.98 -3.50
C ASN A 224 -4.66 15.10 -2.70
N GLN A 225 -4.67 14.78 -1.41
CA GLN A 225 -3.55 15.04 -0.50
C GLN A 225 -2.25 14.33 -0.90
N TRP A 226 -2.32 13.14 -1.50
CA TRP A 226 -1.10 12.40 -1.83
C TRP A 226 -0.27 13.01 -2.98
N TRP A 227 -0.83 13.92 -3.79
CA TRP A 227 -0.07 14.63 -4.82
C TRP A 227 -0.12 16.16 -4.68
N ASN A 228 -0.95 16.72 -3.80
CA ASN A 228 -1.05 18.17 -3.62
C ASN A 228 0.09 18.69 -2.72
N PRO A 229 1.06 19.44 -3.26
CA PRO A 229 2.22 19.91 -2.50
C PRO A 229 1.88 20.99 -1.45
N LEU A 230 0.65 21.52 -1.42
CA LEU A 230 0.19 22.44 -0.38
C LEU A 230 -0.16 21.74 0.93
N LEU A 231 -0.28 20.40 0.91
CA LEU A 231 -0.71 19.60 2.05
C LEU A 231 0.44 18.76 2.61
N ALA A 232 0.64 18.83 3.92
CA ALA A 232 1.56 17.93 4.60
C ALA A 232 0.99 16.50 4.65
N ARG A 233 1.88 15.51 4.54
CA ARG A 233 1.58 14.12 4.83
C ARG A 233 2.01 13.85 6.26
N ARG A 234 1.06 13.80 7.20
CA ARG A 234 1.33 13.63 8.63
C ARG A 234 1.06 12.22 9.09
N ILE A 235 1.92 11.77 9.99
CA ILE A 235 1.75 10.51 10.73
C ILE A 235 2.13 10.78 12.18
N VAL A 236 1.20 10.48 13.09
CA VAL A 236 1.47 10.55 14.53
C VAL A 236 1.18 9.19 15.14
N VAL A 237 2.15 8.63 15.85
CA VAL A 237 1.99 7.38 16.62
C VAL A 237 2.26 7.70 18.08
N ARG A 238 1.24 7.61 18.93
CA ARG A 238 1.39 7.80 20.37
C ARG A 238 1.40 6.46 21.10
N GLY A 239 2.26 6.38 22.09
CA GLY A 239 2.34 5.21 22.96
C GLY A 239 2.50 5.64 24.44
N SER A 240 2.58 4.65 25.31
CA SER A 240 2.63 4.88 26.77
C SER A 240 3.91 5.57 27.27
N LEU A 241 4.98 5.62 26.44
CA LEU A 241 6.29 6.17 26.81
C LEU A 241 6.75 7.31 25.87
N GLY A 242 5.95 7.71 24.90
CA GLY A 242 6.31 8.77 23.96
C GLY A 242 5.46 8.79 22.71
N GLU A 243 5.89 9.58 21.73
CA GLU A 243 5.23 9.66 20.43
C GLU A 243 6.24 9.78 19.28
N ILE A 244 5.80 9.38 18.10
CA ILE A 244 6.47 9.63 16.82
C ILE A 244 5.59 10.62 16.07
N VAL A 245 6.13 11.77 15.69
CA VAL A 245 5.49 12.76 14.81
C VAL A 245 6.32 12.86 13.55
N ASP A 246 5.81 12.36 12.44
CA ASP A 246 6.54 12.19 11.18
C ASP A 246 7.88 11.47 11.38
N ASP A 247 9.00 12.17 11.30
CA ASP A 247 10.36 11.64 11.49
C ASP A 247 10.98 12.04 12.84
N THR A 248 10.18 12.53 13.79
CA THR A 248 10.65 12.95 15.10
C THR A 248 10.06 12.07 16.20
N VAL A 249 10.92 11.50 17.02
CA VAL A 249 10.54 10.65 18.15
C VAL A 249 10.82 11.38 19.46
N THR A 250 9.79 11.59 20.27
CA THR A 250 9.91 12.12 21.64
C THR A 250 9.53 11.01 22.60
N ARG A 251 10.40 10.67 23.55
CA ARG A 251 10.21 9.53 24.46
C ARG A 251 10.81 9.75 25.83
N LEU A 252 10.29 8.99 26.80
CA LEU A 252 10.89 8.89 28.14
C LEU A 252 12.05 7.87 28.10
N THR A 253 13.26 8.30 28.48
CA THR A 253 14.45 7.45 28.56
C THR A 253 15.24 7.82 29.82
N ASP A 254 15.49 6.85 30.70
CA ASP A 254 16.28 7.02 31.93
C ASP A 254 15.82 8.23 32.81
N GLY A 255 14.51 8.44 32.89
CA GLY A 255 13.92 9.52 33.65
C GLY A 255 13.96 10.90 32.99
N ALA A 256 14.44 11.00 31.75
CA ALA A 256 14.46 12.22 30.96
C ALA A 256 13.56 12.12 29.72
N VAL A 257 13.00 13.25 29.28
CA VAL A 257 12.32 13.37 28.00
C VAL A 257 13.36 13.69 26.94
N VAL A 258 13.50 12.78 25.96
CA VAL A 258 14.49 12.89 24.89
C VAL A 258 13.78 12.97 23.54
N THR A 259 14.23 13.86 22.67
CA THR A 259 13.75 13.98 21.28
C THR A 259 14.89 13.67 20.33
N SER A 260 14.65 12.70 19.41
CA SER A 260 15.62 12.26 18.41
C SER A 260 14.94 12.14 17.03
N PRO A 261 15.63 12.48 15.93
CA PRO A 261 15.09 12.31 14.58
C PRO A 261 15.32 10.90 14.06
N ILE A 262 14.42 10.45 13.17
CA ILE A 262 14.70 9.39 12.21
C ILE A 262 15.45 10.04 11.05
N VAL A 263 16.69 9.62 10.82
CA VAL A 263 17.57 10.24 9.84
C VAL A 263 17.63 9.39 8.57
N TYR A 264 17.31 9.99 7.43
CA TYR A 264 17.43 9.35 6.12
C TYR A 264 18.82 9.56 5.53
N ARG A 265 19.52 8.48 5.24
CA ARG A 265 20.69 8.51 4.39
C ARG A 265 20.26 8.36 2.94
N ARG A 266 20.50 9.38 2.16
CA ARG A 266 20.22 9.39 0.72
C ARG A 266 21.52 9.42 -0.09
N THR A 267 21.43 9.00 -1.35
CA THR A 267 22.53 9.01 -2.31
C THR A 267 22.02 9.30 -3.72
N GLY A 268 22.92 9.68 -4.60
CA GLY A 268 22.71 9.80 -6.03
C GLY A 268 23.47 8.72 -6.81
N VAL A 269 23.81 9.03 -8.05
CA VAL A 269 24.45 8.14 -9.02
C VAL A 269 25.90 8.53 -9.20
N ASP A 270 26.74 7.57 -9.64
CA ASP A 270 28.13 7.78 -10.02
C ASP A 270 28.96 8.45 -8.90
N MET A 271 28.85 7.91 -7.68
CA MET A 271 29.49 8.42 -6.45
C MET A 271 29.00 9.82 -6.02
N ASN A 272 27.93 10.33 -6.62
CA ASN A 272 27.28 11.56 -6.15
C ASN A 272 26.55 11.29 -4.83
N LEU A 273 26.88 12.04 -3.79
CA LEU A 273 26.23 11.93 -2.48
C LEU A 273 24.91 12.71 -2.39
N GLU A 274 24.64 13.55 -3.38
CA GLU A 274 23.40 14.33 -3.47
C GLU A 274 22.39 13.60 -4.37
N GLY A 275 21.32 13.09 -3.79
CA GLY A 275 20.31 12.35 -4.53
C GLY A 275 19.10 12.01 -3.69
N ASN A 276 18.07 11.48 -4.35
CA ASN A 276 16.78 11.18 -3.73
C ASN A 276 16.63 9.71 -3.30
N GLU A 277 17.56 8.83 -3.69
CA GLU A 277 17.48 7.42 -3.34
C GLU A 277 17.77 7.21 -1.85
N VAL A 278 16.84 6.61 -1.13
CA VAL A 278 17.05 6.20 0.26
C VAL A 278 17.98 5.00 0.30
N VAL A 279 19.08 5.09 1.03
CA VAL A 279 20.00 3.96 1.29
C VAL A 279 19.56 3.22 2.55
N HIS A 280 19.34 3.97 3.62
CA HIS A 280 18.84 3.46 4.89
C HIS A 280 18.25 4.61 5.72
N THR A 281 17.51 4.24 6.76
CA THR A 281 17.19 5.16 7.84
C THR A 281 17.90 4.73 9.12
N SER A 282 18.12 5.68 10.02
CA SER A 282 18.74 5.43 11.32
C SER A 282 18.03 6.21 12.42
N PHE A 283 18.07 5.67 13.64
CA PHE A 283 17.58 6.28 14.85
C PHE A 283 18.57 6.00 15.99
N ASP A 284 18.93 7.01 16.78
CA ASP A 284 19.90 6.92 17.87
C ASP A 284 21.19 6.19 17.46
N GLY A 285 21.73 6.51 16.28
CA GLY A 285 22.96 5.94 15.76
C GLY A 285 22.85 4.49 15.25
N ARG A 286 21.65 3.89 15.22
CA ARG A 286 21.41 2.53 14.72
C ARG A 286 20.60 2.57 13.44
N VAL A 287 20.95 1.72 12.47
CA VAL A 287 20.14 1.56 11.26
C VAL A 287 18.88 0.78 11.61
N VAL A 288 17.71 1.37 11.29
CA VAL A 288 16.39 0.78 11.56
C VAL A 288 15.69 0.28 10.28
N TYR A 289 16.10 0.77 9.12
CA TYR A 289 15.66 0.27 7.83
C TYR A 289 16.81 0.31 6.81
N ARG A 290 16.88 -0.68 5.92
CA ARG A 290 17.79 -0.71 4.77
C ARG A 290 17.03 -0.91 3.49
N ASN A 291 17.29 -0.07 2.50
CA ASN A 291 16.75 -0.26 1.16
C ASN A 291 17.42 -1.47 0.47
N PRO A 292 16.68 -2.52 0.13
CA PRO A 292 17.24 -3.69 -0.55
C PRO A 292 17.59 -3.42 -2.03
N TRP A 293 17.15 -2.29 -2.59
CA TRP A 293 17.24 -1.92 -4.00
C TRP A 293 18.21 -0.75 -4.24
N THR A 294 19.13 -0.50 -3.33
CA THR A 294 20.10 0.60 -3.47
C THR A 294 20.85 0.54 -4.80
N GLY A 295 20.96 1.66 -5.49
CA GLY A 295 21.57 1.80 -6.82
C GLY A 295 20.58 1.75 -8.00
N THR A 296 19.29 1.56 -7.73
CA THR A 296 18.26 1.44 -8.78
C THR A 296 17.44 2.71 -9.02
N ARG A 297 17.66 3.76 -8.21
CA ARG A 297 16.99 5.07 -8.27
C ARG A 297 15.47 5.00 -8.08
N LEU A 298 15.00 4.07 -7.28
CA LEU A 298 13.60 3.92 -6.96
C LEU A 298 13.13 4.99 -5.97
N SER A 299 11.90 5.49 -6.15
CA SER A 299 11.18 6.25 -5.14
C SER A 299 10.79 5.35 -3.94
N GLU A 300 10.35 5.95 -2.84
CA GLU A 300 9.95 5.17 -1.67
C GLU A 300 8.75 4.25 -1.94
N ASP A 301 7.81 4.68 -2.79
CA ASP A 301 6.70 3.83 -3.24
C ASP A 301 7.18 2.71 -4.18
N ASP A 302 8.08 3.02 -5.12
CA ASP A 302 8.70 2.01 -6.00
C ASP A 302 9.44 0.92 -5.18
N ILE A 303 10.18 1.33 -4.13
CA ILE A 303 10.87 0.42 -3.21
C ILE A 303 9.88 -0.54 -2.54
N ALA A 304 8.74 -0.01 -2.08
CA ALA A 304 7.71 -0.80 -1.42
C ALA A 304 7.05 -1.81 -2.37
N VAL A 305 6.69 -1.39 -3.58
CA VAL A 305 6.09 -2.28 -4.59
C VAL A 305 7.07 -3.34 -5.07
N ALA A 306 8.34 -2.98 -5.32
CA ALA A 306 9.38 -3.94 -5.69
C ALA A 306 9.61 -4.98 -4.58
N SER A 307 9.59 -4.53 -3.32
CA SER A 307 9.71 -5.41 -2.15
C SER A 307 8.53 -6.36 -2.04
N LEU A 308 7.31 -5.86 -2.24
CA LEU A 308 6.10 -6.68 -2.19
C LEU A 308 6.06 -7.71 -3.34
N LEU A 309 6.35 -7.32 -4.58
CA LEU A 309 6.45 -8.24 -5.71
C LEU A 309 7.48 -9.37 -5.46
N THR A 310 8.62 -9.02 -4.88
CA THR A 310 9.65 -9.99 -4.53
C THR A 310 9.22 -10.91 -3.39
N ALA A 311 8.50 -10.37 -2.39
CA ALA A 311 7.95 -11.15 -1.29
C ALA A 311 6.88 -12.14 -1.78
N VAL A 312 6.01 -11.73 -2.72
CA VAL A 312 5.06 -12.64 -3.38
C VAL A 312 5.81 -13.75 -4.13
N GLY A 313 6.88 -13.42 -4.85
CA GLY A 313 7.72 -14.41 -5.52
C GLY A 313 8.37 -15.40 -4.53
N ALA A 314 8.86 -14.93 -3.40
CA ALA A 314 9.41 -15.79 -2.34
C ALA A 314 8.34 -16.69 -1.73
N TRP A 315 7.14 -16.15 -1.46
CA TRP A 315 6.00 -16.93 -0.97
C TRP A 315 5.61 -18.05 -1.93
N VAL A 316 5.46 -17.74 -3.22
CA VAL A 316 5.09 -18.74 -4.25
C VAL A 316 6.13 -19.86 -4.38
N ARG A 317 7.39 -19.58 -4.04
CA ARG A 317 8.52 -20.53 -4.07
C ARG A 317 8.71 -21.28 -2.74
N ASP A 318 7.84 -21.09 -1.75
CA ASP A 318 8.02 -21.57 -0.37
C ASP A 318 9.32 -21.08 0.30
N GLU A 319 9.82 -19.91 -0.11
CA GLU A 319 11.02 -19.26 0.40
C GLU A 319 10.72 -18.13 1.41
N GLY A 320 9.44 -17.81 1.65
CA GLY A 320 8.99 -16.74 2.53
C GLY A 320 7.53 -16.86 2.96
N PRO A 321 7.12 -16.07 3.96
CA PRO A 321 5.73 -16.06 4.43
C PRO A 321 4.80 -15.37 3.42
N GLU A 322 3.50 -15.51 3.64
CA GLU A 322 2.46 -14.72 2.97
C GLU A 322 2.68 -13.23 3.23
N PRO A 323 2.89 -12.41 2.17
CA PRO A 323 3.23 -11.00 2.38
C PRO A 323 2.04 -10.13 2.81
N TYR A 324 0.86 -10.34 2.21
CA TYR A 324 -0.37 -9.64 2.58
C TYR A 324 -1.60 -10.47 2.18
N PRO A 325 -2.07 -11.39 3.05
CA PRO A 325 -3.18 -12.28 2.76
C PRO A 325 -4.47 -11.56 2.38
N LEU A 326 -5.32 -12.21 1.58
CA LEU A 326 -6.63 -11.69 1.16
C LEU A 326 -7.47 -11.21 2.35
N ALA A 327 -7.45 -11.93 3.47
CA ALA A 327 -8.15 -11.54 4.71
C ALA A 327 -7.78 -10.14 5.18
N GLN A 328 -6.48 -9.81 5.17
CA GLN A 328 -5.98 -8.49 5.59
C GLN A 328 -6.50 -7.38 4.66
N GLY A 329 -6.41 -7.58 3.34
CA GLY A 329 -6.93 -6.61 2.37
C GLY A 329 -8.45 -6.45 2.42
N CYS A 330 -9.20 -7.53 2.69
CA CYS A 330 -10.64 -7.47 2.93
C CYS A 330 -10.96 -6.67 4.18
N GLN A 331 -10.23 -6.88 5.29
CA GLN A 331 -10.44 -6.16 6.54
C GLN A 331 -10.15 -4.66 6.38
N ASP A 332 -9.05 -4.30 5.73
CA ASP A 332 -8.71 -2.90 5.50
C ASP A 332 -9.79 -2.19 4.70
N HIS A 333 -10.28 -2.83 3.64
CA HIS A 333 -11.30 -2.21 2.80
C HIS A 333 -12.68 -2.19 3.48
N ALA A 334 -13.05 -3.21 4.25
CA ALA A 334 -14.28 -3.21 5.05
C ALA A 334 -14.34 -2.02 6.03
N ILE A 335 -13.23 -1.72 6.71
CA ILE A 335 -13.12 -0.54 7.58
C ILE A 335 -13.14 0.75 6.76
N GLY A 336 -12.48 0.78 5.59
CA GLY A 336 -12.55 1.91 4.65
C GLY A 336 -13.98 2.22 4.20
N LEU A 337 -14.76 1.19 3.86
CA LEU A 337 -16.19 1.32 3.50
C LEU A 337 -17.04 1.81 4.70
N ALA A 338 -16.70 1.41 5.92
CA ALA A 338 -17.37 1.91 7.13
C ALA A 338 -17.12 3.41 7.36
N ILE A 339 -15.94 3.94 6.97
CA ILE A 339 -15.68 5.39 6.98
C ILE A 339 -16.64 6.09 6.01
N GLU A 340 -16.76 5.61 4.79
CA GLU A 340 -17.66 6.18 3.78
C GLU A 340 -19.13 6.09 4.23
N GLU A 341 -19.54 4.96 4.79
CA GLU A 341 -20.89 4.75 5.32
C GLU A 341 -21.21 5.69 6.49
N SER A 342 -20.25 5.88 7.42
CA SER A 342 -20.41 6.81 8.54
C SER A 342 -20.53 8.27 8.05
N VAL A 343 -19.78 8.67 7.05
CA VAL A 343 -19.94 9.98 6.38
C VAL A 343 -21.34 10.10 5.78
N ARG A 344 -21.82 9.08 5.08
CA ARG A 344 -23.10 9.08 4.38
C ARG A 344 -24.29 9.13 5.33
N THR A 345 -24.26 8.40 6.42
CA THR A 345 -25.36 8.28 7.39
C THR A 345 -25.32 9.32 8.50
N GLY A 346 -24.13 9.85 8.77
CA GLY A 346 -23.89 10.73 9.92
C GLY A 346 -23.90 10.00 11.27
N SER A 347 -23.82 8.68 11.25
CA SER A 347 -23.90 7.80 12.44
C SER A 347 -22.65 6.96 12.59
N ASP A 348 -22.42 6.42 13.80
CA ASP A 348 -21.40 5.43 14.03
C ASP A 348 -21.70 4.15 13.24
N VAL A 349 -20.64 3.55 12.68
CA VAL A 349 -20.70 2.28 11.97
C VAL A 349 -19.80 1.28 12.70
N ARG A 350 -20.36 0.13 13.09
CA ARG A 350 -19.58 -0.96 13.69
C ARG A 350 -19.21 -1.97 12.62
N VAL A 351 -17.92 -2.21 12.47
CA VAL A 351 -17.39 -3.35 11.73
C VAL A 351 -17.20 -4.48 12.73
N ALA A 352 -18.07 -5.48 12.66
CA ALA A 352 -17.98 -6.69 13.48
C ALA A 352 -16.94 -7.66 12.89
N LYS A 353 -16.73 -8.80 13.57
CA LYS A 353 -15.94 -9.88 12.98
C LYS A 353 -16.58 -10.37 11.69
N GLU A 354 -15.81 -10.35 10.63
CA GLU A 354 -16.22 -10.78 9.30
C GLU A 354 -15.86 -12.25 9.05
N VAL A 355 -16.32 -12.79 7.92
CA VAL A 355 -16.13 -14.21 7.52
C VAL A 355 -14.65 -14.60 7.33
N TRP A 356 -13.76 -13.62 7.19
CA TRP A 356 -12.31 -13.83 7.04
C TRP A 356 -11.52 -13.69 8.35
N ALA A 357 -12.16 -13.45 9.50
CA ALA A 357 -11.53 -13.25 10.82
C ALA A 357 -11.28 -14.56 11.59
#